data_967ac0f72e55c61836db897d27989054
#
_entry.id   967ac0f72e55c61836db897d27989054
#
_cell.length_a   1.000
_cell.length_b   1.000
_cell.length_c   1.000
_cell.angle_alpha   90.00
_cell.angle_beta   90.00
_cell.angle_gamma   90.00
#
_symmetry.space_group_name_H-M   'P 1'
#
loop_
_entity.id
_entity.type
_entity.pdbx_description
1 polymer ?
#
loop_
_entity_poly.entity_id
_entity_poly.type
_entity_poly.pdbx_seq_one_letter_code
_entity_poly.pdbx_strand_id
1 'polypeptide(L)'
;MLEKVLIANRGEIALRILRACKELGIKTVAVHSTADRELMHLSLADESVCIGPAPATQSYLQIPAIIAAAEVTGATAIHPGYGFLAENADFAEQIERSGFTFVGPTAEVIRLMGDKVSAKDAMKHAGVPTVPGSDGPLPEDEETALAIAREVGYPVIIKAAGGGGGRGMRVVYDESELIKSAKLTRTEAGAAFGNPMVYLEKFLTNPRHVEVQVLSDGQGNAIHLGDRDCSLQRRHQKVIEEAPAPGIDEKARQEVFARCVQACIEIGYRGAGTFEFLYENGRFYFIEMNTRVQVEHPVSEMVTGVDIVKEMLRIASGEKLSIRQEDVVIRGHALECRINAEDPKTFMPSPGKVKHFHAPGGNGVRVDSHLYSGYSVPPNYDSLVGKVITYGADRDEALARMRNALDELIVDGIKTNTELHKDLVRDAAFCKGGVNIHYLEKKLGMDKH
;
A
#
# COMPACT_ATOMS: atom_id res chain seq x y z
N MET A 1 1.66 -10.81 25.70
CA MET A 1 1.43 -11.33 24.33
C MET A 1 -0.07 -11.64 24.16
N LEU A 2 -0.61 -11.43 22.97
CA LEU A 2 -2.00 -11.79 22.64
C LEU A 2 -2.19 -13.32 22.75
N GLU A 3 -3.37 -13.76 23.20
CA GLU A 3 -3.63 -15.20 23.37
C GLU A 3 -4.17 -15.85 22.11
N LYS A 4 -5.15 -15.20 21.48
CA LYS A 4 -5.84 -15.69 20.27
C LYS A 4 -6.20 -14.55 19.35
N VAL A 5 -5.79 -14.63 18.10
CA VAL A 5 -6.01 -13.60 17.06
C VAL A 5 -6.97 -14.13 16.00
N LEU A 6 -8.05 -13.40 15.76
CA LEU A 6 -8.90 -13.60 14.60
C LEU A 6 -8.31 -12.83 13.41
N ILE A 7 -8.11 -13.54 12.32
CA ILE A 7 -7.56 -12.98 11.07
C ILE A 7 -8.73 -12.58 10.18
N ALA A 8 -9.03 -11.28 10.15
CA ALA A 8 -10.17 -10.72 9.41
C ALA A 8 -9.77 -10.39 7.96
N ASN A 9 -9.23 -11.37 7.26
CA ASN A 9 -8.83 -11.24 5.86
C ASN A 9 -8.77 -12.63 5.20
N ARG A 10 -8.36 -12.66 3.95
CA ARG A 10 -8.25 -13.85 3.13
C ARG A 10 -6.96 -13.87 2.32
N GLY A 11 -6.74 -14.95 1.58
CA GLY A 11 -5.63 -15.03 0.62
C GLY A 11 -4.24 -15.06 1.27
N GLU A 12 -3.26 -14.53 0.58
CA GLU A 12 -1.87 -14.60 1.01
C GLU A 12 -1.61 -13.86 2.32
N ILE A 13 -2.29 -12.72 2.53
CA ILE A 13 -2.09 -11.94 3.76
C ILE A 13 -2.63 -12.67 4.99
N ALA A 14 -3.73 -13.39 4.88
CA ALA A 14 -4.24 -14.20 5.97
C ALA A 14 -3.25 -15.31 6.35
N LEU A 15 -2.66 -15.97 5.36
CA LEU A 15 -1.61 -16.97 5.59
C LEU A 15 -0.35 -16.34 6.20
N ARG A 16 0.05 -15.14 5.75
CA ARG A 16 1.18 -14.38 6.30
C ARG A 16 1.00 -14.06 7.79
N ILE A 17 -0.19 -13.59 8.15
CA ILE A 17 -0.52 -13.27 9.55
C ILE A 17 -0.55 -14.55 10.39
N LEU A 18 -1.13 -15.62 9.88
CA LEU A 18 -1.18 -16.92 10.56
C LEU A 18 0.22 -17.43 10.88
N ARG A 19 1.15 -17.35 9.93
CA ARG A 19 2.56 -17.74 10.14
C ARG A 19 3.20 -16.95 11.28
N ALA A 20 3.02 -15.63 11.29
CA ALA A 20 3.55 -14.77 12.36
C ALA A 20 2.94 -15.13 13.73
N CYS A 21 1.65 -15.36 13.81
CA CYS A 21 0.98 -15.79 15.04
C CYS A 21 1.54 -17.11 15.55
N LYS A 22 1.67 -18.11 14.67
CA LYS A 22 2.21 -19.42 15.04
C LYS A 22 3.64 -19.35 15.58
N GLU A 23 4.50 -18.57 14.94
CA GLU A 23 5.87 -18.35 15.39
C GLU A 23 5.95 -17.67 16.76
N LEU A 24 4.96 -16.85 17.11
CA LEU A 24 4.85 -16.20 18.41
C LEU A 24 4.06 -17.02 19.46
N GLY A 25 3.60 -18.23 19.09
CA GLY A 25 2.79 -19.07 19.98
C GLY A 25 1.37 -18.55 20.23
N ILE A 26 0.87 -17.71 19.36
CA ILE A 26 -0.49 -17.15 19.41
C ILE A 26 -1.46 -18.07 18.67
N LYS A 27 -2.57 -18.42 19.30
CA LYS A 27 -3.65 -19.18 18.67
C LYS A 27 -4.34 -18.34 17.59
N THR A 28 -4.87 -19.01 16.58
CA THR A 28 -5.45 -18.36 15.40
C THR A 28 -6.87 -18.78 15.14
N VAL A 29 -7.70 -17.82 14.74
CA VAL A 29 -9.02 -18.03 14.19
C VAL A 29 -9.04 -17.50 12.76
N ALA A 30 -9.30 -18.38 11.79
CA ALA A 30 -9.50 -18.00 10.41
C ALA A 30 -10.99 -17.78 10.14
N VAL A 31 -11.34 -16.66 9.52
CA VAL A 31 -12.69 -16.44 8.99
C VAL A 31 -12.69 -16.62 7.48
N HIS A 32 -13.82 -17.02 6.92
CA HIS A 32 -13.93 -17.23 5.47
C HIS A 32 -15.38 -17.06 5.00
N SER A 33 -15.52 -16.67 3.73
CA SER A 33 -16.80 -16.78 3.03
C SER A 33 -17.02 -18.21 2.53
N THR A 34 -18.22 -18.49 2.03
CA THR A 34 -18.51 -19.81 1.42
C THR A 34 -17.67 -20.11 0.20
N ALA A 35 -17.17 -19.08 -0.53
CA ALA A 35 -16.30 -19.23 -1.68
C ALA A 35 -14.85 -19.60 -1.31
N ASP A 36 -14.45 -19.36 -0.07
CA ASP A 36 -13.07 -19.47 0.41
C ASP A 36 -12.84 -20.68 1.35
N ARG A 37 -13.68 -21.70 1.26
CA ARG A 37 -13.56 -22.88 2.12
C ARG A 37 -12.26 -23.69 1.94
N GLU A 38 -11.61 -23.52 0.82
CA GLU A 38 -10.38 -24.27 0.46
C GLU A 38 -9.09 -23.44 0.62
N LEU A 39 -9.16 -22.25 1.23
CA LEU A 39 -7.96 -21.45 1.50
C LEU A 39 -6.97 -22.20 2.40
N MET A 40 -5.69 -22.11 2.05
CA MET A 40 -4.60 -22.81 2.73
C MET A 40 -4.59 -22.57 4.24
N HIS A 41 -4.77 -21.32 4.68
CA HIS A 41 -4.67 -20.98 6.10
C HIS A 41 -5.79 -21.56 6.96
N LEU A 42 -6.93 -21.95 6.37
CA LEU A 42 -8.02 -22.57 7.14
C LEU A 42 -7.62 -23.90 7.74
N SER A 43 -6.85 -24.71 7.00
CA SER A 43 -6.36 -26.01 7.46
C SER A 43 -5.23 -25.90 8.50
N LEU A 44 -4.60 -24.74 8.60
CA LEU A 44 -3.48 -24.46 9.49
C LEU A 44 -3.89 -23.68 10.74
N ALA A 45 -5.04 -23.02 10.72
CA ALA A 45 -5.57 -22.29 11.87
C ALA A 45 -6.05 -23.23 12.96
N ASP A 46 -6.07 -22.77 14.21
CA ASP A 46 -6.63 -23.54 15.34
C ASP A 46 -8.14 -23.69 15.23
N GLU A 47 -8.83 -22.66 14.76
CA GLU A 47 -10.27 -22.63 14.52
C GLU A 47 -10.59 -21.90 13.23
N SER A 48 -11.75 -22.21 12.64
CA SER A 48 -12.27 -21.50 11.47
C SER A 48 -13.76 -21.24 11.59
N VAL A 49 -14.23 -20.10 11.08
CA VAL A 49 -15.63 -19.68 11.11
C VAL A 49 -16.04 -19.15 9.74
N CYS A 50 -17.14 -19.67 9.19
CA CYS A 50 -17.76 -19.10 8.00
C CYS A 50 -18.55 -17.84 8.40
N ILE A 51 -18.24 -16.71 7.76
CA ILE A 51 -18.85 -15.41 8.08
C ILE A 51 -19.88 -14.92 7.07
N GLY A 52 -20.19 -15.72 6.06
CA GLY A 52 -21.24 -15.38 5.10
C GLY A 52 -20.98 -15.90 3.70
N PRO A 53 -21.85 -15.52 2.74
CA PRO A 53 -21.73 -15.94 1.34
C PRO A 53 -20.57 -15.27 0.62
N ALA A 54 -20.35 -15.67 -0.62
CA ALA A 54 -19.20 -15.25 -1.44
C ALA A 54 -18.99 -13.74 -1.59
N PRO A 55 -20.03 -12.90 -1.83
CA PRO A 55 -19.81 -11.47 -1.96
C PRO A 55 -19.15 -10.86 -0.72
N ALA A 56 -18.09 -10.08 -0.90
CA ALA A 56 -17.37 -9.45 0.20
C ALA A 56 -18.28 -8.56 1.07
N THR A 57 -19.23 -7.88 0.46
CA THR A 57 -20.22 -7.05 1.16
C THR A 57 -21.10 -7.84 2.14
N GLN A 58 -21.20 -9.14 1.95
CA GLN A 58 -21.99 -10.04 2.81
C GLN A 58 -21.12 -10.93 3.73
N SER A 59 -19.82 -10.78 3.70
CA SER A 59 -18.88 -11.59 4.46
C SER A 59 -17.72 -10.75 5.04
N TYR A 60 -16.65 -10.54 4.32
CA TYR A 60 -15.45 -9.84 4.82
C TYR A 60 -15.67 -8.36 5.19
N LEU A 61 -16.73 -7.74 4.69
CA LEU A 61 -17.11 -6.36 5.02
C LEU A 61 -18.25 -6.29 6.06
N GLN A 62 -18.67 -7.44 6.61
CA GLN A 62 -19.71 -7.51 7.63
C GLN A 62 -19.12 -7.42 9.04
N ILE A 63 -19.09 -6.23 9.60
CA ILE A 63 -18.56 -5.97 10.95
C ILE A 63 -19.25 -6.86 12.01
N PRO A 64 -20.59 -6.97 12.06
CA PRO A 64 -21.24 -7.82 13.04
C PRO A 64 -20.85 -9.30 12.96
N ALA A 65 -20.67 -9.83 11.76
CA ALA A 65 -20.29 -11.23 11.56
C ALA A 65 -18.86 -11.51 12.07
N ILE A 66 -17.93 -10.58 11.85
CA ILE A 66 -16.55 -10.68 12.33
C ILE A 66 -16.51 -10.61 13.85
N ILE A 67 -17.24 -9.68 14.47
CA ILE A 67 -17.32 -9.55 15.93
C ILE A 67 -17.94 -10.80 16.55
N ALA A 68 -19.03 -11.31 15.97
CA ALA A 68 -19.67 -12.55 16.45
C ALA A 68 -18.70 -13.75 16.37
N ALA A 69 -17.93 -13.86 15.30
CA ALA A 69 -16.90 -14.90 15.18
C ALA A 69 -15.83 -14.77 16.26
N ALA A 70 -15.40 -13.56 16.60
CA ALA A 70 -14.47 -13.32 17.69
C ALA A 70 -15.03 -13.71 19.06
N GLU A 71 -16.28 -13.39 19.30
CA GLU A 71 -16.98 -13.73 20.57
C GLU A 71 -17.10 -15.24 20.76
N VAL A 72 -17.61 -15.97 19.76
CA VAL A 72 -17.84 -17.42 19.89
C VAL A 72 -16.57 -18.24 19.96
N THR A 73 -15.48 -17.74 19.42
CA THR A 73 -14.16 -18.43 19.46
C THR A 73 -13.30 -18.00 20.64
N GLY A 74 -13.69 -16.97 21.37
CA GLY A 74 -12.90 -16.40 22.45
C GLY A 74 -11.62 -15.72 21.97
N ALA A 75 -11.60 -15.19 20.76
CA ALA A 75 -10.48 -14.38 20.28
C ALA A 75 -10.31 -13.12 21.14
N THR A 76 -9.08 -12.69 21.35
CA THR A 76 -8.76 -11.51 22.15
C THR A 76 -8.37 -10.31 21.30
N ALA A 77 -8.00 -10.55 20.05
CA ALA A 77 -7.59 -9.52 19.10
C ALA A 77 -8.04 -9.87 17.68
N ILE A 78 -8.11 -8.84 16.85
CA ILE A 78 -8.50 -8.95 15.43
C ILE A 78 -7.46 -8.24 14.59
N HIS A 79 -6.88 -8.97 13.63
CA HIS A 79 -5.94 -8.44 12.66
C HIS A 79 -6.62 -8.25 11.31
N PRO A 80 -6.73 -7.03 10.79
CA PRO A 80 -7.46 -6.76 9.56
C PRO A 80 -6.67 -7.04 8.27
N GLY A 81 -5.36 -7.22 8.35
CA GLY A 81 -4.49 -7.32 7.18
C GLY A 81 -4.44 -6.02 6.38
N TYR A 82 -4.64 -6.12 5.07
CA TYR A 82 -4.80 -4.98 4.16
C TYR A 82 -6.09 -5.14 3.32
N GLY A 83 -6.59 -4.03 2.77
CA GLY A 83 -7.88 -4.02 2.07
C GLY A 83 -9.06 -4.25 3.03
N PHE A 84 -10.21 -4.58 2.51
CA PHE A 84 -11.44 -4.77 3.26
C PHE A 84 -11.66 -3.70 4.35
N LEU A 85 -11.64 -4.09 5.63
CA LEU A 85 -11.89 -3.21 6.77
C LEU A 85 -10.62 -2.65 7.44
N ALA A 86 -9.45 -2.88 6.85
CA ALA A 86 -8.18 -2.51 7.49
C ALA A 86 -8.02 -1.00 7.78
N GLU A 87 -8.63 -0.15 6.95
CA GLU A 87 -8.61 1.31 7.11
C GLU A 87 -10.01 1.90 7.42
N ASN A 88 -10.90 1.05 7.95
CA ASN A 88 -12.22 1.46 8.37
C ASN A 88 -12.19 1.84 9.86
N ALA A 89 -12.32 3.15 10.14
CA ALA A 89 -12.26 3.65 11.51
C ALA A 89 -13.42 3.16 12.39
N ASP A 90 -14.60 3.02 11.82
CA ASP A 90 -15.77 2.53 12.56
C ASP A 90 -15.59 1.06 12.96
N PHE A 91 -14.97 0.25 12.10
CA PHE A 91 -14.60 -1.12 12.43
C PHE A 91 -13.61 -1.18 13.60
N ALA A 92 -12.52 -0.40 13.53
CA ALA A 92 -11.55 -0.33 14.62
C ALA A 92 -12.19 0.10 15.94
N GLU A 93 -13.07 1.10 15.90
CA GLU A 93 -13.79 1.58 17.08
C GLU A 93 -14.73 0.53 17.66
N GLN A 94 -15.51 -0.15 16.83
CA GLN A 94 -16.44 -1.20 17.27
C GLN A 94 -15.71 -2.41 17.89
N ILE A 95 -14.56 -2.79 17.32
CA ILE A 95 -13.70 -3.85 17.85
C ILE A 95 -13.26 -3.51 19.28
N GLU A 96 -12.69 -2.32 19.47
CA GLU A 96 -12.19 -1.88 20.78
C GLU A 96 -13.34 -1.73 21.80
N ARG A 97 -14.48 -1.18 21.39
CA ARG A 97 -15.69 -1.09 22.24
C ARG A 97 -16.27 -2.44 22.61
N SER A 98 -16.09 -3.44 21.78
CA SER A 98 -16.55 -4.81 22.06
C SER A 98 -15.59 -5.60 22.96
N GLY A 99 -14.49 -4.98 23.41
CA GLY A 99 -13.52 -5.57 24.31
C GLY A 99 -12.39 -6.34 23.64
N PHE A 100 -12.24 -6.23 22.32
CA PHE A 100 -11.14 -6.84 21.56
C PHE A 100 -10.07 -5.83 21.25
N THR A 101 -8.85 -6.30 21.09
CA THR A 101 -7.74 -5.47 20.59
C THR A 101 -7.76 -5.42 19.06
N PHE A 102 -7.81 -4.22 18.49
CA PHE A 102 -7.59 -4.03 17.07
C PHE A 102 -6.09 -3.98 16.79
N VAL A 103 -5.58 -4.86 15.91
CA VAL A 103 -4.17 -4.88 15.52
C VAL A 103 -3.95 -3.81 14.46
N GLY A 104 -3.61 -2.63 14.88
CA GLY A 104 -3.45 -1.45 14.05
C GLY A 104 -3.53 -0.16 14.86
N PRO A 105 -3.61 0.99 14.19
CA PRO A 105 -3.75 2.28 14.85
C PRO A 105 -5.14 2.46 15.47
N THR A 106 -5.28 3.51 16.28
CA THR A 106 -6.60 3.86 16.86
C THR A 106 -7.56 4.34 15.78
N ALA A 107 -8.87 4.22 16.04
CA ALA A 107 -9.90 4.73 15.14
C ALA A 107 -9.73 6.22 14.83
N GLU A 108 -9.33 7.02 15.83
CA GLU A 108 -9.05 8.44 15.67
C GLU A 108 -7.94 8.71 14.65
N VAL A 109 -6.85 7.97 14.72
CA VAL A 109 -5.72 8.10 13.78
C VAL A 109 -6.13 7.63 12.38
N ILE A 110 -6.90 6.57 12.26
CA ILE A 110 -7.42 6.11 10.97
C ILE A 110 -8.31 7.20 10.33
N ARG A 111 -9.19 7.84 11.10
CA ARG A 111 -10.01 8.96 10.61
C ARG A 111 -9.17 10.15 10.19
N LEU A 112 -8.19 10.54 11.01
CA LEU A 112 -7.30 11.66 10.71
C LEU A 112 -6.57 11.45 9.39
N MET A 113 -5.95 10.29 9.22
CA MET A 113 -5.14 10.01 8.04
C MET A 113 -5.96 9.55 6.82
N GLY A 114 -7.19 9.15 7.03
CA GLY A 114 -8.13 8.79 5.96
C GLY A 114 -8.79 9.99 5.27
N ASP A 115 -8.82 11.14 5.92
CA ASP A 115 -9.27 12.40 5.31
C ASP A 115 -8.08 13.14 4.70
N LYS A 116 -8.12 13.37 3.38
CA LYS A 116 -6.98 13.94 2.64
C LYS A 116 -6.57 15.33 3.12
N VAL A 117 -7.53 16.17 3.49
CA VAL A 117 -7.26 17.53 3.97
C VAL A 117 -6.63 17.47 5.34
N SER A 118 -7.26 16.76 6.27
CA SER A 118 -6.77 16.61 7.64
C SER A 118 -5.38 15.94 7.69
N ALA A 119 -5.17 14.93 6.85
CA ALA A 119 -3.87 14.26 6.74
C ALA A 119 -2.78 15.21 6.24
N LYS A 120 -3.05 15.97 5.19
CA LYS A 120 -2.11 16.96 4.65
C LYS A 120 -1.77 18.03 5.69
N ASP A 121 -2.76 18.53 6.41
CA ASP A 121 -2.56 19.54 7.45
C ASP A 121 -1.74 18.99 8.62
N ALA A 122 -2.04 17.79 9.08
CA ALA A 122 -1.27 17.12 10.12
C ALA A 122 0.18 16.89 9.69
N MET A 123 0.41 16.50 8.44
CA MET A 123 1.76 16.29 7.89
C MET A 123 2.54 17.59 7.75
N LYS A 124 1.91 18.66 7.27
CA LYS A 124 2.53 20.00 7.25
C LYS A 124 2.96 20.44 8.65
N HIS A 125 2.09 20.24 9.62
CA HIS A 125 2.38 20.60 11.02
C HIS A 125 3.57 19.82 11.57
N ALA A 126 3.68 18.54 11.23
CA ALA A 126 4.81 17.69 11.61
C ALA A 126 6.10 17.94 10.78
N GLY A 127 6.04 18.83 9.80
CA GLY A 127 7.17 19.16 8.93
C GLY A 127 7.45 18.14 7.82
N VAL A 128 6.50 17.26 7.53
CA VAL A 128 6.56 16.36 6.38
C VAL A 128 6.30 17.16 5.11
N PRO A 129 7.17 17.06 4.07
CA PRO A 129 6.98 17.83 2.84
C PRO A 129 5.67 17.43 2.13
N THR A 130 4.88 18.42 1.77
CA THR A 130 3.62 18.24 1.03
C THR A 130 3.68 18.95 -0.32
N VAL A 131 2.77 18.61 -1.22
CA VAL A 131 2.69 19.28 -2.52
C VAL A 131 2.35 20.76 -2.28
N PRO A 132 3.18 21.70 -2.77
CA PRO A 132 2.87 23.13 -2.68
C PRO A 132 1.57 23.48 -3.41
N GLY A 133 0.80 24.40 -2.86
CA GLY A 133 -0.48 24.78 -3.44
C GLY A 133 -1.05 26.06 -2.88
N SER A 134 -2.32 26.30 -3.17
CA SER A 134 -3.03 27.53 -2.79
C SER A 134 -3.42 27.62 -1.32
N ASP A 135 -3.16 26.60 -0.50
CA ASP A 135 -3.54 26.55 0.92
C ASP A 135 -5.00 26.92 1.18
N GLY A 136 -5.89 26.34 0.39
CA GLY A 136 -7.31 26.62 0.35
C GLY A 136 -7.79 26.90 -1.06
N PRO A 137 -9.04 27.37 -1.19
CA PRO A 137 -9.58 27.72 -2.50
C PRO A 137 -8.75 28.77 -3.21
N LEU A 138 -8.52 28.56 -4.50
CA LEU A 138 -7.86 29.57 -5.34
C LEU A 138 -8.73 30.83 -5.41
N PRO A 139 -8.19 32.01 -5.04
CA PRO A 139 -8.95 33.27 -5.10
C PRO A 139 -9.46 33.58 -6.50
N GLU A 140 -10.59 34.30 -6.58
CA GLU A 140 -11.13 34.79 -7.85
C GLU A 140 -10.36 35.99 -8.40
N ASP A 141 -9.68 36.73 -7.51
CA ASP A 141 -8.81 37.82 -7.88
C ASP A 141 -7.64 37.33 -8.73
N GLU A 142 -7.57 37.81 -9.95
CA GLU A 142 -6.61 37.34 -10.97
C GLU A 142 -5.15 37.58 -10.54
N GLU A 143 -4.87 38.74 -9.95
CA GLU A 143 -3.51 39.11 -9.53
C GLU A 143 -3.01 38.19 -8.39
N THR A 144 -3.86 37.94 -7.41
CA THR A 144 -3.56 37.04 -6.30
C THR A 144 -3.40 35.58 -6.78
N ALA A 145 -4.26 35.13 -7.68
CA ALA A 145 -4.16 33.79 -8.26
C ALA A 145 -2.85 33.60 -9.04
N LEU A 146 -2.45 34.59 -9.84
CA LEU A 146 -1.17 34.58 -10.56
C LEU A 146 0.02 34.58 -9.60
N ALA A 147 -0.03 35.37 -8.52
CA ALA A 147 1.05 35.40 -7.52
C ALA A 147 1.22 34.04 -6.83
N ILE A 148 0.13 33.37 -6.45
CA ILE A 148 0.15 32.03 -5.87
C ILE A 148 0.79 31.04 -6.84
N ALA A 149 0.38 31.05 -8.10
CA ALA A 149 0.92 30.12 -9.11
C ALA A 149 2.41 30.34 -9.38
N ARG A 150 2.88 31.58 -9.35
CA ARG A 150 4.32 31.93 -9.46
C ARG A 150 5.12 31.38 -8.27
N GLU A 151 4.58 31.51 -7.07
CA GLU A 151 5.21 30.99 -5.86
C GLU A 151 5.31 29.47 -5.86
N VAL A 152 4.22 28.78 -6.27
CA VAL A 152 4.17 27.32 -6.41
C VAL A 152 5.12 26.83 -7.50
N GLY A 153 5.25 27.57 -8.59
CA GLY A 153 6.09 27.25 -9.74
C GLY A 153 5.40 26.33 -10.76
N TYR A 154 5.36 26.83 -12.03
CA TYR A 154 4.82 26.06 -13.16
C TYR A 154 5.62 24.78 -13.46
N PRO A 155 4.99 23.73 -14.01
CA PRO A 155 3.56 23.60 -14.26
C PRO A 155 2.75 23.44 -12.98
N VAL A 156 1.49 23.90 -13.02
CA VAL A 156 0.52 23.77 -11.93
C VAL A 156 -0.73 23.01 -12.42
N ILE A 157 -1.48 22.45 -11.48
CA ILE A 157 -2.75 21.80 -11.76
C ILE A 157 -3.86 22.48 -10.98
N ILE A 158 -4.96 22.76 -11.64
CA ILE A 158 -6.18 23.30 -11.03
C ILE A 158 -7.14 22.13 -10.84
N LYS A 159 -7.64 21.96 -9.63
CA LYS A 159 -8.52 20.85 -9.22
C LYS A 159 -9.82 21.39 -8.64
N ALA A 160 -10.95 20.85 -9.12
CA ALA A 160 -12.25 21.11 -8.51
C ALA A 160 -12.37 20.45 -7.14
N ALA A 161 -12.95 21.16 -6.17
CA ALA A 161 -13.15 20.64 -4.80
C ALA A 161 -13.99 19.34 -4.77
N GLY A 162 -14.99 19.23 -5.63
CA GLY A 162 -15.84 18.04 -5.78
C GLY A 162 -15.34 17.03 -6.82
N GLY A 163 -14.21 17.29 -7.47
CA GLY A 163 -13.68 16.45 -8.53
C GLY A 163 -12.99 15.19 -8.04
N GLY A 164 -12.99 14.17 -8.88
CA GLY A 164 -12.29 12.91 -8.62
C GLY A 164 -12.18 12.06 -9.88
N GLY A 165 -11.30 11.08 -9.88
CA GLY A 165 -11.14 10.18 -11.01
C GLY A 165 -10.67 10.84 -12.31
N GLY A 166 -9.91 11.94 -12.22
CA GLY A 166 -9.41 12.69 -13.38
C GLY A 166 -10.39 13.72 -13.95
N ARG A 167 -11.57 13.89 -13.34
CA ARG A 167 -12.57 14.89 -13.75
C ARG A 167 -12.45 16.17 -12.92
N GLY A 168 -12.63 17.31 -13.58
CA GLY A 168 -12.51 18.61 -12.91
C GLY A 168 -11.05 18.99 -12.59
N MET A 169 -10.12 18.56 -13.42
CA MET A 169 -8.69 18.89 -13.29
C MET A 169 -8.13 19.42 -14.60
N ARG A 170 -7.25 20.42 -14.50
CA ARG A 170 -6.62 21.05 -15.66
C ARG A 170 -5.17 21.45 -15.36
N VAL A 171 -4.25 20.91 -16.15
CA VAL A 171 -2.83 21.26 -16.05
C VAL A 171 -2.56 22.55 -16.81
N VAL A 172 -1.78 23.45 -16.20
CA VAL A 172 -1.39 24.73 -16.77
C VAL A 172 0.14 24.82 -16.77
N TYR A 173 0.70 24.91 -17.97
CA TYR A 173 2.14 24.96 -18.17
C TYR A 173 2.72 26.36 -18.19
N ASP A 174 1.89 27.33 -18.58
CA ASP A 174 2.30 28.72 -18.77
C ASP A 174 1.32 29.68 -18.09
N GLU A 175 1.88 30.77 -17.53
CA GLU A 175 1.14 31.79 -16.80
C GLU A 175 -0.01 32.42 -17.62
N SER A 176 0.20 32.58 -18.93
CA SER A 176 -0.81 33.18 -19.82
C SER A 176 -2.11 32.40 -19.90
N GLU A 177 -2.07 31.10 -19.58
CA GLU A 177 -3.26 30.24 -19.62
C GLU A 177 -3.96 30.08 -18.27
N LEU A 178 -3.35 30.55 -17.17
CA LEU A 178 -3.84 30.28 -15.81
C LEU A 178 -5.26 30.78 -15.57
N ILE A 179 -5.52 32.04 -15.83
CA ILE A 179 -6.81 32.68 -15.53
C ILE A 179 -7.94 32.06 -16.37
N LYS A 180 -7.70 31.82 -17.65
CA LYS A 180 -8.64 31.14 -18.54
C LYS A 180 -8.95 29.73 -18.03
N SER A 181 -7.94 28.98 -17.67
CA SER A 181 -8.07 27.61 -17.17
C SER A 181 -8.80 27.56 -15.83
N ALA A 182 -8.53 28.50 -14.91
CA ALA A 182 -9.21 28.60 -13.63
C ALA A 182 -10.71 28.91 -13.81
N LYS A 183 -11.06 29.88 -14.66
CA LYS A 183 -12.46 30.23 -14.96
C LYS A 183 -13.22 29.05 -15.56
N LEU A 184 -12.60 28.35 -16.51
CA LEU A 184 -13.21 27.19 -17.18
C LEU A 184 -13.42 26.04 -16.18
N THR A 185 -12.42 25.73 -15.35
CA THR A 185 -12.53 24.66 -14.34
C THR A 185 -13.59 25.00 -13.28
N ARG A 186 -13.72 26.25 -12.84
CA ARG A 186 -14.79 26.68 -11.95
C ARG A 186 -16.18 26.50 -12.56
N THR A 187 -16.34 26.85 -13.81
CA THR A 187 -17.61 26.70 -14.53
C THR A 187 -18.00 25.21 -14.65
N GLU A 188 -17.06 24.39 -15.06
CA GLU A 188 -17.25 22.93 -15.16
C GLU A 188 -17.56 22.30 -13.79
N ALA A 189 -16.84 22.74 -12.74
CA ALA A 189 -17.04 22.26 -11.37
C ALA A 189 -18.42 22.64 -10.83
N GLY A 190 -18.86 23.88 -11.05
CA GLY A 190 -20.21 24.32 -10.69
C GLY A 190 -21.31 23.52 -11.36
N ALA A 191 -21.15 23.26 -12.64
CA ALA A 191 -22.13 22.48 -13.43
C ALA A 191 -22.15 20.98 -13.06
N ALA A 192 -20.97 20.38 -12.87
CA ALA A 192 -20.85 18.93 -12.63
C ALA A 192 -21.04 18.51 -11.16
N PHE A 193 -20.61 19.35 -10.22
CA PHE A 193 -20.53 19.00 -8.78
C PHE A 193 -21.33 19.96 -7.88
N GLY A 194 -21.95 20.99 -8.44
CA GLY A 194 -22.69 22.00 -7.68
C GLY A 194 -21.80 22.90 -6.81
N ASN A 195 -20.49 22.81 -6.94
CA ASN A 195 -19.51 23.58 -6.19
C ASN A 195 -18.42 24.11 -7.14
N PRO A 196 -18.35 25.45 -7.38
CA PRO A 196 -17.39 26.06 -8.31
C PRO A 196 -15.97 26.21 -7.70
N MET A 197 -15.78 25.82 -6.44
CA MET A 197 -14.52 25.97 -5.74
C MET A 197 -13.42 25.14 -6.38
N VAL A 198 -12.27 25.75 -6.63
CA VAL A 198 -11.08 25.10 -7.19
C VAL A 198 -9.86 25.39 -6.32
N TYR A 199 -8.89 24.47 -6.37
CA TYR A 199 -7.60 24.55 -5.71
C TYR A 199 -6.50 24.51 -6.75
N LEU A 200 -5.35 25.08 -6.42
CA LEU A 200 -4.15 25.03 -7.25
C LEU A 200 -3.07 24.26 -6.51
N GLU A 201 -2.41 23.36 -7.22
CA GLU A 201 -1.25 22.61 -6.70
C GLU A 201 -0.14 22.55 -7.75
N LYS A 202 1.08 22.31 -7.29
CA LYS A 202 2.18 21.99 -8.18
C LYS A 202 1.87 20.71 -8.97
N PHE A 203 2.08 20.74 -10.27
CA PHE A 203 1.98 19.55 -11.12
C PHE A 203 3.34 18.88 -11.24
N LEU A 204 3.39 17.58 -10.91
CA LEU A 204 4.58 16.75 -11.05
C LEU A 204 4.47 15.99 -12.36
N THR A 205 5.43 16.23 -13.27
CA THR A 205 5.36 15.72 -14.64
C THR A 205 5.79 14.26 -14.76
N ASN A 206 6.90 13.91 -14.12
CA ASN A 206 7.50 12.58 -14.19
C ASN A 206 7.92 12.08 -12.81
N PRO A 207 7.00 12.04 -11.82
CA PRO A 207 7.35 11.64 -10.48
C PRO A 207 7.57 10.13 -10.38
N ARG A 208 8.30 9.74 -9.35
CA ARG A 208 8.41 8.37 -8.89
C ARG A 208 7.53 8.21 -7.64
N HIS A 209 6.99 7.02 -7.44
CA HIS A 209 6.30 6.66 -6.21
C HIS A 209 7.30 6.04 -5.24
N VAL A 210 7.66 6.78 -4.22
CA VAL A 210 8.59 6.34 -3.17
C VAL A 210 7.87 6.43 -1.82
N GLU A 211 7.94 5.40 -1.02
CA GLU A 211 7.21 5.32 0.23
C GLU A 211 8.12 4.91 1.39
N VAL A 212 7.77 5.33 2.60
CA VAL A 212 8.55 5.09 3.82
C VAL A 212 7.78 4.18 4.76
N GLN A 213 8.37 3.03 5.08
CA GLN A 213 7.83 2.08 6.07
C GLN A 213 8.15 2.54 7.48
N VAL A 214 7.13 2.61 8.33
CA VAL A 214 7.29 2.93 9.75
C VAL A 214 6.70 1.85 10.65
N LEU A 215 7.23 1.79 11.87
CA LEU A 215 6.67 1.08 13.01
C LEU A 215 6.61 2.05 14.18
N SER A 216 5.50 2.07 14.90
CA SER A 216 5.30 2.94 16.06
C SER A 216 4.51 2.19 17.14
N ASP A 217 4.91 2.33 18.40
CA ASP A 217 4.26 1.58 19.49
C ASP A 217 3.09 2.33 20.15
N GLY A 218 2.83 3.57 19.75
CA GLY A 218 1.82 4.41 20.39
C GLY A 218 2.20 4.89 21.79
N GLN A 219 3.44 4.66 22.21
CA GLN A 219 3.98 5.00 23.53
C GLN A 219 5.19 5.94 23.43
N GLY A 220 5.27 6.70 22.35
CA GLY A 220 6.32 7.70 22.10
C GLY A 220 7.55 7.15 21.37
N ASN A 221 7.55 5.89 20.91
CA ASN A 221 8.66 5.31 20.16
C ASN A 221 8.21 4.99 18.74
N ALA A 222 8.97 5.45 17.76
CA ALA A 222 8.75 5.16 16.35
C ALA A 222 10.09 4.98 15.63
N ILE A 223 10.10 4.13 14.63
CA ILE A 223 11.25 3.88 13.75
C ILE A 223 10.79 3.83 12.30
N HIS A 224 11.69 4.12 11.36
CA HIS A 224 11.52 3.78 9.96
C HIS A 224 12.32 2.52 9.60
N LEU A 225 11.86 1.82 8.58
CA LEU A 225 12.53 0.65 7.99
C LEU A 225 13.01 0.93 6.57
N GLY A 226 13.31 2.18 6.27
CA GLY A 226 13.72 2.62 4.94
C GLY A 226 12.57 2.85 3.98
N ASP A 227 12.93 3.01 2.72
CA ASP A 227 11.98 3.30 1.64
C ASP A 227 11.76 2.11 0.69
N ARG A 228 10.71 2.25 -0.10
CA ARG A 228 10.39 1.37 -1.23
C ARG A 228 10.09 2.22 -2.46
N ASP A 229 10.49 1.73 -3.62
CA ASP A 229 10.06 2.27 -4.91
C ASP A 229 8.91 1.44 -5.44
N CYS A 230 7.77 2.07 -5.69
CA CYS A 230 6.55 1.47 -6.22
C CYS A 230 6.10 2.15 -7.52
N SER A 231 7.04 2.69 -8.28
CA SER A 231 6.75 3.45 -9.51
C SER A 231 6.24 2.58 -10.65
N LEU A 232 6.58 1.28 -10.65
CA LEU A 232 6.10 0.37 -11.69
C LEU A 232 4.65 -0.02 -11.39
N GLN A 233 3.74 0.73 -11.97
CA GLN A 233 2.30 0.60 -11.73
C GLN A 233 1.49 0.77 -13.01
N ARG A 234 0.30 0.19 -13.03
CA ARG A 234 -0.69 0.31 -14.09
C ARG A 234 -2.02 0.73 -13.49
N ARG A 235 -2.57 1.84 -13.98
CA ARG A 235 -3.83 2.41 -13.44
C ARG A 235 -3.80 2.54 -11.91
N HIS A 236 -2.70 3.07 -11.39
CA HIS A 236 -2.43 3.23 -9.96
C HIS A 236 -2.32 1.92 -9.15
N GLN A 237 -2.26 0.76 -9.82
CA GLN A 237 -2.00 -0.51 -9.18
C GLN A 237 -0.51 -0.86 -9.31
N LYS A 238 0.14 -1.03 -8.19
CA LYS A 238 1.54 -1.43 -8.11
C LYS A 238 1.72 -2.83 -8.69
N VAL A 239 2.78 -3.03 -9.48
CA VAL A 239 3.08 -4.28 -10.19
C VAL A 239 4.39 -4.90 -9.70
N ILE A 240 5.44 -4.09 -9.61
CA ILE A 240 6.73 -4.46 -9.02
C ILE A 240 7.11 -3.40 -8.00
N GLU A 241 7.59 -3.83 -6.85
CA GLU A 241 8.11 -2.98 -5.80
C GLU A 241 9.56 -3.40 -5.47
N GLU A 242 10.34 -2.46 -4.97
CA GLU A 242 11.72 -2.73 -4.55
C GLU A 242 12.16 -1.88 -3.36
N ALA A 243 13.13 -2.37 -2.62
CA ALA A 243 13.76 -1.68 -1.49
C ALA A 243 15.28 -1.94 -1.48
N PRO A 244 16.08 -0.91 -1.15
CA PRO A 244 15.69 0.50 -1.09
C PRO A 244 15.39 1.08 -2.48
N ALA A 245 14.75 2.25 -2.54
CA ALA A 245 14.49 2.93 -3.81
C ALA A 245 15.82 3.37 -4.46
N PRO A 246 16.08 2.98 -5.72
CA PRO A 246 17.34 3.31 -6.37
C PRO A 246 17.43 4.79 -6.75
N GLY A 247 18.64 5.37 -6.66
CA GLY A 247 18.94 6.70 -7.17
C GLY A 247 18.21 7.85 -6.48
N ILE A 248 17.88 7.72 -5.21
CA ILE A 248 17.32 8.79 -4.39
C ILE A 248 18.45 9.62 -3.79
N ASP A 249 18.27 10.95 -3.75
CA ASP A 249 19.19 11.83 -3.03
C ASP A 249 19.25 11.46 -1.55
N GLU A 250 20.45 11.12 -1.05
CA GLU A 250 20.60 10.55 0.30
C GLU A 250 20.24 11.56 1.40
N LYS A 251 20.53 12.85 1.18
CA LYS A 251 20.18 13.89 2.15
C LYS A 251 18.66 14.03 2.24
N ALA A 252 17.99 14.13 1.12
CA ALA A 252 16.52 14.19 1.06
C ALA A 252 15.87 12.95 1.68
N ARG A 253 16.46 11.77 1.42
CA ARG A 253 16.03 10.49 2.02
C ARG A 253 16.08 10.53 3.54
N GLN A 254 17.22 10.90 4.12
CA GLN A 254 17.38 10.93 5.58
C GLN A 254 16.47 11.98 6.24
N GLU A 255 16.31 13.12 5.60
CA GLU A 255 15.39 14.17 6.09
C GLU A 255 13.94 13.68 6.12
N VAL A 256 13.45 13.04 5.06
CA VAL A 256 12.07 12.53 5.02
C VAL A 256 11.86 11.39 6.02
N PHE A 257 12.85 10.51 6.23
CA PHE A 257 12.77 9.47 7.24
C PHE A 257 12.59 10.05 8.63
N ALA A 258 13.39 11.04 9.00
CA ALA A 258 13.30 11.71 10.29
C ALA A 258 11.93 12.38 10.49
N ARG A 259 11.39 13.01 9.44
CA ARG A 259 10.07 13.65 9.48
C ARG A 259 8.93 12.63 9.63
N CYS A 260 9.00 11.50 8.96
CA CYS A 260 8.02 10.42 9.09
C CYS A 260 7.99 9.84 10.51
N VAL A 261 9.16 9.60 11.11
CA VAL A 261 9.27 9.12 12.50
C VAL A 261 8.67 10.15 13.47
N GLN A 262 9.01 11.42 13.32
CA GLN A 262 8.47 12.49 14.16
C GLN A 262 6.95 12.62 14.02
N ALA A 263 6.44 12.53 12.79
CA ALA A 263 4.99 12.56 12.53
C ALA A 263 4.25 11.42 13.24
N CYS A 264 4.81 10.21 13.24
CA CYS A 264 4.24 9.07 13.99
C CYS A 264 4.10 9.38 15.49
N ILE A 265 5.13 9.98 16.07
CA ILE A 265 5.13 10.34 17.51
C ILE A 265 4.05 11.41 17.78
N GLU A 266 3.97 12.44 16.94
CA GLU A 266 3.03 13.57 17.13
C GLU A 266 1.57 13.14 17.00
N ILE A 267 1.23 12.25 16.06
CA ILE A 267 -0.16 11.78 15.89
C ILE A 267 -0.51 10.59 16.81
N GLY A 268 0.44 10.08 17.59
CA GLY A 268 0.21 8.92 18.44
C GLY A 268 0.00 7.63 17.66
N TYR A 269 0.69 7.43 16.55
CA TYR A 269 0.55 6.28 15.69
C TYR A 269 0.90 4.97 16.41
N ARG A 270 0.12 3.92 16.17
CA ARG A 270 0.31 2.57 16.73
C ARG A 270 0.26 1.52 15.61
N GLY A 271 1.29 0.70 15.50
CA GLY A 271 1.38 -0.38 14.52
C GLY A 271 2.28 -0.07 13.34
N ALA A 272 2.10 -0.81 12.26
CA ALA A 272 2.78 -0.58 11.00
C ALA A 272 2.02 0.46 10.16
N GLY A 273 2.76 1.31 9.49
CA GLY A 273 2.20 2.29 8.57
C GLY A 273 3.18 2.62 7.47
N THR A 274 2.68 3.24 6.41
CA THR A 274 3.49 3.67 5.28
C THR A 274 3.10 5.07 4.86
N PHE A 275 4.10 5.94 4.77
CA PHE A 275 3.94 7.28 4.18
C PHE A 275 4.24 7.18 2.69
N GLU A 276 3.30 7.48 1.85
CA GLU A 276 3.46 7.50 0.39
C GLU A 276 3.80 8.89 -0.11
N PHE A 277 4.81 8.97 -0.96
CA PHE A 277 5.32 10.20 -1.56
C PHE A 277 5.39 10.10 -3.09
N LEU A 278 5.22 11.23 -3.75
CA LEU A 278 5.78 11.45 -5.07
C LEU A 278 7.17 12.06 -4.92
N TYR A 279 8.13 11.55 -5.68
CA TYR A 279 9.51 12.01 -5.67
C TYR A 279 9.88 12.51 -7.07
N GLU A 280 10.33 13.76 -7.16
CA GLU A 280 10.76 14.38 -8.40
C GLU A 280 11.84 15.42 -8.11
N ASN A 281 12.88 15.43 -8.94
CA ASN A 281 13.97 16.42 -8.85
C ASN A 281 14.57 16.57 -7.43
N GLY A 282 14.82 15.45 -6.76
CA GLY A 282 15.44 15.42 -5.44
C GLY A 282 14.51 15.81 -4.28
N ARG A 283 13.21 15.91 -4.51
CA ARG A 283 12.23 16.33 -3.49
C ARG A 283 11.12 15.32 -3.33
N PHE A 284 10.70 15.11 -2.06
CA PHE A 284 9.55 14.30 -1.68
C PHE A 284 8.31 15.18 -1.50
N TYR A 285 7.16 14.65 -1.91
CA TYR A 285 5.87 15.31 -1.74
C TYR A 285 4.86 14.29 -1.22
N PHE A 286 4.38 14.48 0.00
CA PHE A 286 3.43 13.59 0.65
C PHE A 286 2.12 13.47 -0.13
N ILE A 287 1.65 12.25 -0.32
CA ILE A 287 0.36 11.94 -0.95
C ILE A 287 -0.65 11.50 0.10
N GLU A 288 -0.32 10.40 0.79
CA GLU A 288 -1.19 9.76 1.76
C GLU A 288 -0.40 8.89 2.73
N MET A 289 -1.03 8.50 3.83
CA MET A 289 -0.53 7.48 4.72
C MET A 289 -1.46 6.27 4.70
N ASN A 290 -0.90 5.10 4.48
CA ASN A 290 -1.61 3.84 4.66
C ASN A 290 -1.46 3.39 6.11
N THR A 291 -2.58 3.33 6.83
CA THR A 291 -2.64 3.03 8.27
C THR A 291 -2.79 1.52 8.53
N ARG A 292 -2.01 0.73 7.83
CA ARG A 292 -2.04 -0.74 7.81
C ARG A 292 -0.73 -1.31 7.28
N VAL A 293 -0.59 -2.62 7.36
CA VAL A 293 0.44 -3.33 6.60
C VAL A 293 0.12 -3.26 5.10
N GLN A 294 1.13 -3.15 4.26
CA GLN A 294 0.98 -3.14 2.81
C GLN A 294 1.37 -4.48 2.17
N VAL A 295 0.90 -4.70 0.94
CA VAL A 295 1.24 -5.89 0.14
C VAL A 295 2.75 -6.05 0.05
N GLU A 296 3.46 -4.96 -0.20
CA GLU A 296 4.90 -4.87 -0.47
C GLU A 296 5.80 -4.81 0.78
N HIS A 297 5.25 -5.03 1.99
CA HIS A 297 6.07 -5.07 3.21
C HIS A 297 7.25 -6.07 3.16
N PRO A 298 7.16 -7.20 2.43
CA PRO A 298 8.26 -8.17 2.37
C PRO A 298 9.60 -7.61 1.89
N VAL A 299 9.63 -6.65 0.97
CA VAL A 299 10.90 -6.10 0.50
C VAL A 299 11.62 -5.33 1.60
N SER A 300 10.89 -4.63 2.45
CA SER A 300 11.46 -3.97 3.63
C SER A 300 11.92 -4.98 4.69
N GLU A 301 11.20 -6.06 4.88
CA GLU A 301 11.60 -7.15 5.77
C GLU A 301 12.92 -7.79 5.31
N MET A 302 13.07 -8.03 4.01
CA MET A 302 14.27 -8.67 3.46
C MET A 302 15.53 -7.83 3.64
N VAL A 303 15.45 -6.51 3.48
CA VAL A 303 16.63 -5.63 3.58
C VAL A 303 16.95 -5.20 5.01
N THR A 304 16.01 -5.34 5.94
CA THR A 304 16.21 -4.95 7.35
C THR A 304 16.32 -6.12 8.31
N GLY A 305 15.80 -7.30 7.93
CA GLY A 305 15.69 -8.44 8.83
C GLY A 305 14.58 -8.30 9.89
N VAL A 306 13.74 -7.27 9.81
CA VAL A 306 12.63 -7.03 10.74
C VAL A 306 11.35 -7.67 10.22
N ASP A 307 10.73 -8.52 11.03
CA ASP A 307 9.41 -9.09 10.74
C ASP A 307 8.32 -8.09 11.13
N ILE A 308 7.78 -7.39 10.15
CA ILE A 308 6.80 -6.31 10.37
C ILE A 308 5.52 -6.84 11.00
N VAL A 309 5.03 -7.98 10.55
CA VAL A 309 3.77 -8.54 11.06
C VAL A 309 3.92 -9.02 12.50
N LYS A 310 5.06 -9.62 12.87
CA LYS A 310 5.36 -9.94 14.26
C LYS A 310 5.42 -8.70 15.14
N GLU A 311 6.05 -7.63 14.65
CA GLU A 311 6.11 -6.36 15.40
C GLU A 311 4.71 -5.76 15.59
N MET A 312 3.84 -5.85 14.58
CA MET A 312 2.44 -5.43 14.74
C MET A 312 1.74 -6.17 15.88
N LEU A 313 1.94 -7.48 15.98
CA LEU A 313 1.34 -8.31 17.04
C LEU A 313 1.92 -7.98 18.42
N ARG A 314 3.22 -7.74 18.53
CA ARG A 314 3.87 -7.30 19.77
C ARG A 314 3.36 -5.94 20.23
N ILE A 315 3.28 -4.98 19.31
CA ILE A 315 2.74 -3.64 19.60
C ILE A 315 1.28 -3.74 20.06
N ALA A 316 0.47 -4.53 19.39
CA ALA A 316 -0.92 -4.77 19.78
C ALA A 316 -1.05 -5.44 21.16
N SER A 317 -0.05 -6.19 21.57
CA SER A 317 0.07 -6.77 22.93
C SER A 317 0.37 -5.73 24.01
N GLY A 318 0.60 -4.48 23.65
CA GLY A 318 1.01 -3.41 24.57
C GLY A 318 2.52 -3.31 24.81
N GLU A 319 3.33 -4.05 24.07
CA GLU A 319 4.78 -3.98 24.17
C GLU A 319 5.30 -2.69 23.52
N LYS A 320 6.36 -2.13 24.09
CA LYS A 320 7.14 -1.09 23.43
C LYS A 320 7.96 -1.68 22.29
N LEU A 321 8.34 -0.85 21.32
CA LEU A 321 9.27 -1.26 20.27
C LEU A 321 10.54 -1.85 20.91
N SER A 322 10.87 -3.08 20.52
CA SER A 322 12.08 -3.78 20.95
C SER A 322 13.31 -3.41 20.12
N ILE A 323 13.08 -2.75 18.98
CA ILE A 323 14.10 -2.38 18.00
C ILE A 323 14.29 -0.87 18.07
N ARG A 324 15.53 -0.43 18.27
CA ARG A 324 15.90 0.98 18.21
C ARG A 324 16.25 1.35 16.76
N GLN A 325 16.13 2.64 16.40
CA GLN A 325 16.48 3.08 15.06
C GLN A 325 17.92 2.74 14.68
N GLU A 326 18.85 2.85 15.58
CA GLU A 326 20.27 2.54 15.37
C GLU A 326 20.55 1.04 15.13
N ASP A 327 19.63 0.15 15.52
CA ASP A 327 19.71 -1.29 15.25
C ASP A 327 19.19 -1.67 13.87
N VAL A 328 18.48 -0.76 13.19
CA VAL A 328 17.97 -0.97 11.85
C VAL A 328 19.07 -0.71 10.83
N VAL A 329 19.52 -1.75 10.16
CA VAL A 329 20.56 -1.68 9.12
C VAL A 329 19.98 -2.19 7.82
N ILE A 330 19.94 -1.33 6.80
CA ILE A 330 19.50 -1.69 5.46
C ILE A 330 20.68 -2.32 4.71
N ARG A 331 20.52 -3.59 4.30
CA ARG A 331 21.55 -4.35 3.59
C ARG A 331 20.99 -4.97 2.34
N GLY A 332 21.75 -4.88 1.25
CA GLY A 332 21.38 -5.49 -0.02
C GLY A 332 20.20 -4.81 -0.69
N HIS A 333 19.50 -5.56 -1.51
CA HIS A 333 18.37 -5.10 -2.29
C HIS A 333 17.33 -6.21 -2.42
N ALA A 334 16.05 -5.84 -2.38
CA ALA A 334 14.94 -6.77 -2.57
C ALA A 334 13.96 -6.26 -3.63
N LEU A 335 13.41 -7.19 -4.40
CA LEU A 335 12.36 -6.98 -5.40
C LEU A 335 11.17 -7.84 -5.09
N GLU A 336 9.98 -7.33 -5.34
CA GLU A 336 8.72 -8.08 -5.26
C GLU A 336 7.97 -7.96 -6.57
N CYS A 337 7.55 -9.10 -7.14
CA CYS A 337 6.62 -9.17 -8.25
C CYS A 337 5.28 -9.68 -7.76
N ARG A 338 4.22 -8.90 -7.96
CA ARG A 338 2.85 -9.32 -7.65
C ARG A 338 2.35 -10.29 -8.70
N ILE A 339 1.98 -11.49 -8.30
CA ILE A 339 1.40 -12.50 -9.20
C ILE A 339 -0.11 -12.40 -9.12
N ASN A 340 -0.73 -11.96 -10.21
CA ASN A 340 -2.17 -11.81 -10.35
C ASN A 340 -2.75 -12.87 -11.28
N ALA A 341 -3.90 -13.42 -10.90
CA ALA A 341 -4.69 -14.32 -11.73
C ALA A 341 -5.44 -13.49 -12.78
N GLU A 342 -4.72 -13.13 -13.85
CA GLU A 342 -5.23 -12.30 -14.94
C GLU A 342 -4.51 -12.63 -16.26
N ASP A 343 -5.18 -12.33 -17.37
CA ASP A 343 -4.55 -12.42 -18.68
C ASP A 343 -3.44 -11.39 -18.81
N PRO A 344 -2.20 -11.77 -19.16
CA PRO A 344 -1.05 -10.86 -19.18
C PRO A 344 -1.12 -9.76 -20.24
N LYS A 345 -2.01 -9.87 -21.20
CA LYS A 345 -2.19 -8.90 -22.30
C LYS A 345 -3.43 -8.01 -22.11
N THR A 346 -4.55 -8.63 -21.76
CA THR A 346 -5.83 -7.94 -21.63
C THR A 346 -6.11 -7.48 -20.21
N PHE A 347 -5.40 -8.05 -19.22
CA PHE A 347 -5.58 -7.82 -17.78
C PHE A 347 -6.95 -8.22 -17.24
N MET A 348 -7.69 -9.01 -18.00
CA MET A 348 -8.95 -9.57 -17.54
C MET A 348 -8.69 -10.64 -16.46
N PRO A 349 -9.49 -10.65 -15.37
CA PRO A 349 -9.38 -11.68 -14.35
C PRO A 349 -9.46 -13.10 -14.93
N SER A 350 -8.67 -14.00 -14.39
CA SER A 350 -8.63 -15.42 -14.80
C SER A 350 -8.82 -16.34 -13.58
N PRO A 351 -10.03 -16.38 -13.01
CA PRO A 351 -10.34 -17.34 -11.94
C PRO A 351 -10.36 -18.77 -12.47
N GLY A 352 -10.33 -19.74 -11.58
CA GLY A 352 -10.45 -21.13 -11.94
C GLY A 352 -9.48 -22.04 -11.18
N LYS A 353 -9.46 -23.30 -11.60
CA LYS A 353 -8.69 -24.34 -10.92
C LYS A 353 -7.22 -24.30 -11.31
N VAL A 354 -6.37 -24.17 -10.31
CA VAL A 354 -4.92 -24.33 -10.44
C VAL A 354 -4.62 -25.84 -10.51
N LYS A 355 -4.18 -26.30 -11.68
CA LYS A 355 -3.83 -27.72 -11.89
C LYS A 355 -2.50 -28.06 -11.26
N HIS A 356 -1.50 -27.22 -11.53
CA HIS A 356 -0.15 -27.36 -10.99
C HIS A 356 0.35 -26.03 -10.48
N PHE A 357 0.92 -26.06 -9.28
CA PHE A 357 1.60 -24.94 -8.68
C PHE A 357 2.97 -25.38 -8.20
N HIS A 358 4.02 -24.69 -8.67
CA HIS A 358 5.37 -24.85 -8.16
C HIS A 358 5.93 -23.49 -7.78
N ALA A 359 6.23 -23.31 -6.50
CA ALA A 359 6.89 -22.11 -5.99
C ALA A 359 8.40 -22.20 -6.27
N PRO A 360 9.01 -21.14 -6.83
CA PRO A 360 10.46 -21.10 -7.01
C PRO A 360 11.17 -21.11 -5.67
N GLY A 361 12.40 -21.59 -5.67
CA GLY A 361 13.23 -21.70 -4.50
C GLY A 361 14.65 -21.18 -4.72
N GLY A 362 15.53 -21.52 -3.78
CA GLY A 362 16.92 -21.12 -3.81
C GLY A 362 17.27 -19.99 -2.85
N ASN A 363 18.54 -19.62 -2.83
CA ASN A 363 19.03 -18.60 -1.92
C ASN A 363 18.44 -17.22 -2.26
N GLY A 364 17.87 -16.57 -1.26
CA GLY A 364 17.28 -15.23 -1.42
C GLY A 364 15.98 -15.20 -2.21
N VAL A 365 15.27 -16.33 -2.30
CA VAL A 365 13.94 -16.41 -2.92
C VAL A 365 12.89 -16.69 -1.86
N ARG A 366 11.85 -15.84 -1.81
CA ARG A 366 10.69 -15.96 -0.92
C ARG A 366 9.42 -15.90 -1.76
N VAL A 367 8.46 -16.76 -1.46
CA VAL A 367 7.13 -16.74 -2.08
C VAL A 367 6.06 -16.64 -1.01
N ASP A 368 5.27 -15.59 -1.06
CA ASP A 368 4.10 -15.41 -0.21
C ASP A 368 2.85 -15.67 -1.08
N SER A 369 2.27 -16.85 -0.96
CA SER A 369 1.11 -17.25 -1.75
C SER A 369 0.25 -18.24 -0.98
N HIS A 370 -1.05 -18.19 -1.23
CA HIS A 370 -2.02 -19.18 -0.76
C HIS A 370 -2.31 -20.27 -1.79
N LEU A 371 -1.67 -20.22 -2.96
CA LEU A 371 -1.88 -21.21 -4.02
C LEU A 371 -1.29 -22.57 -3.65
N TYR A 372 -1.96 -23.60 -4.12
CA TYR A 372 -1.49 -24.98 -4.15
C TYR A 372 -2.15 -25.73 -5.32
N SER A 373 -1.57 -26.83 -5.74
CA SER A 373 -2.15 -27.65 -6.82
C SER A 373 -3.51 -28.20 -6.40
N GLY A 374 -4.53 -27.95 -7.21
CA GLY A 374 -5.91 -28.31 -6.93
C GLY A 374 -6.78 -27.18 -6.33
N TYR A 375 -6.19 -26.08 -5.90
CA TYR A 375 -6.93 -24.91 -5.41
C TYR A 375 -7.69 -24.22 -6.55
N SER A 376 -8.89 -23.76 -6.27
CA SER A 376 -9.69 -22.97 -7.21
C SER A 376 -9.73 -21.51 -6.78
N VAL A 377 -9.22 -20.63 -7.65
CA VAL A 377 -9.25 -19.17 -7.44
C VAL A 377 -10.68 -18.68 -7.68
N PRO A 378 -11.34 -18.11 -6.66
CA PRO A 378 -12.71 -17.60 -6.81
C PRO A 378 -12.73 -16.29 -7.61
N PRO A 379 -13.83 -16.01 -8.34
CA PRO A 379 -13.97 -14.79 -9.14
C PRO A 379 -14.38 -13.55 -8.31
N ASN A 380 -14.65 -13.71 -7.04
CA ASN A 380 -15.32 -12.71 -6.21
C ASN A 380 -14.39 -11.66 -5.60
N TYR A 381 -13.07 -11.88 -5.63
CA TYR A 381 -12.09 -11.07 -4.92
C TYR A 381 -10.99 -10.55 -5.84
N ASP A 382 -10.08 -9.74 -5.28
CA ASP A 382 -8.91 -9.25 -6.00
C ASP A 382 -8.12 -10.40 -6.64
N SER A 383 -7.51 -10.11 -7.79
CA SER A 383 -6.77 -11.11 -8.58
C SER A 383 -5.41 -11.52 -8.01
N LEU A 384 -4.93 -10.84 -6.95
CA LEU A 384 -3.64 -11.16 -6.33
C LEU A 384 -3.66 -12.56 -5.72
N VAL A 385 -2.79 -13.44 -6.24
CA VAL A 385 -2.71 -14.82 -5.78
C VAL A 385 -1.36 -15.17 -5.15
N GLY A 386 -0.40 -14.28 -5.24
CA GLY A 386 0.90 -14.47 -4.62
C GLY A 386 1.87 -13.35 -4.94
N LYS A 387 3.02 -13.42 -4.28
CA LYS A 387 4.15 -12.51 -4.46
C LYS A 387 5.42 -13.32 -4.53
N VAL A 388 6.26 -13.02 -5.51
CA VAL A 388 7.62 -13.56 -5.58
C VAL A 388 8.56 -12.43 -5.14
N ILE A 389 9.33 -12.68 -4.10
CA ILE A 389 10.27 -11.73 -3.53
C ILE A 389 11.68 -12.30 -3.68
N THR A 390 12.61 -11.51 -4.18
CA THR A 390 14.01 -11.89 -4.25
C THR A 390 14.89 -10.87 -3.54
N TYR A 391 15.95 -11.36 -2.93
CA TYR A 391 16.94 -10.59 -2.20
C TYR A 391 18.33 -10.89 -2.74
N GLY A 392 19.17 -9.88 -2.83
CA GLY A 392 20.57 -10.01 -3.22
C GLY A 392 21.44 -9.01 -2.47
N ALA A 393 22.75 -9.21 -2.57
CA ALA A 393 23.74 -8.28 -1.99
C ALA A 393 23.64 -6.88 -2.62
N ASP A 394 23.17 -6.82 -3.85
CA ASP A 394 22.89 -5.60 -4.61
C ASP A 394 21.67 -5.80 -5.52
N ARG A 395 21.28 -4.75 -6.25
CA ARG A 395 20.13 -4.77 -7.13
C ARG A 395 20.29 -5.73 -8.32
N ASP A 396 21.49 -5.83 -8.85
CA ASP A 396 21.76 -6.72 -10.00
C ASP A 396 21.61 -8.19 -9.61
N GLU A 397 22.07 -8.57 -8.43
CA GLU A 397 21.88 -9.94 -7.91
C GLU A 397 20.41 -10.21 -7.62
N ALA A 398 19.68 -9.27 -7.02
CA ALA A 398 18.24 -9.41 -6.77
C ALA A 398 17.46 -9.57 -8.07
N LEU A 399 17.79 -8.82 -9.12
CA LEU A 399 17.23 -8.96 -10.47
C LEU A 399 17.55 -10.31 -11.11
N ALA A 400 18.79 -10.76 -11.00
CA ALA A 400 19.20 -12.06 -11.53
C ALA A 400 18.41 -13.20 -10.86
N ARG A 401 18.25 -13.15 -9.54
CA ARG A 401 17.44 -14.10 -8.78
C ARG A 401 15.96 -14.04 -9.17
N MET A 402 15.43 -12.84 -9.44
CA MET A 402 14.04 -12.69 -9.87
C MET A 402 13.80 -13.28 -11.26
N ARG A 403 14.73 -13.12 -12.20
CA ARG A 403 14.64 -13.77 -13.51
C ARG A 403 14.57 -15.28 -13.37
N ASN A 404 15.45 -15.86 -12.56
CA ASN A 404 15.46 -17.29 -12.30
C ASN A 404 14.16 -17.77 -11.61
N ALA A 405 13.71 -17.03 -10.60
CA ALA A 405 12.50 -17.37 -9.87
C ALA A 405 11.25 -17.34 -10.76
N LEU A 406 11.12 -16.32 -11.62
CA LEU A 406 9.99 -16.24 -12.56
C LEU A 406 10.01 -17.32 -13.63
N ASP A 407 11.21 -17.72 -14.08
CA ASP A 407 11.34 -18.84 -15.03
C ASP A 407 11.01 -20.21 -14.39
N GLU A 408 11.25 -20.36 -13.09
CA GLU A 408 10.95 -21.57 -12.32
C GLU A 408 9.49 -21.65 -11.87
N LEU A 409 8.81 -20.51 -11.67
CA LEU A 409 7.44 -20.45 -11.20
C LEU A 409 6.47 -21.13 -12.16
N ILE A 410 5.69 -22.08 -11.67
CA ILE A 410 4.62 -22.73 -12.42
C ILE A 410 3.28 -22.42 -11.78
N VAL A 411 2.39 -21.82 -12.53
CA VAL A 411 0.97 -21.68 -12.20
C VAL A 411 0.17 -22.11 -13.43
N ASP A 412 -0.23 -23.36 -13.45
CA ASP A 412 -0.94 -23.96 -14.58
C ASP A 412 -2.42 -24.12 -14.29
N GLY A 413 -3.26 -23.96 -15.31
CA GLY A 413 -4.71 -24.06 -15.23
C GLY A 413 -5.44 -22.72 -15.20
N ILE A 414 -4.76 -21.64 -14.83
CA ILE A 414 -5.23 -20.25 -14.93
C ILE A 414 -4.18 -19.40 -15.64
N LYS A 415 -4.59 -18.22 -16.09
CA LYS A 415 -3.64 -17.23 -16.61
C LYS A 415 -3.13 -16.35 -15.47
N THR A 416 -1.85 -16.00 -15.55
CA THR A 416 -1.23 -15.04 -14.63
C THR A 416 -0.41 -14.01 -15.40
N ASN A 417 -0.03 -12.94 -14.72
CA ASN A 417 0.83 -11.89 -15.28
C ASN A 417 2.33 -12.25 -15.25
N THR A 418 2.69 -13.50 -15.03
CA THR A 418 4.09 -13.95 -14.92
C THR A 418 4.91 -13.58 -16.15
N GLU A 419 4.36 -13.76 -17.37
CA GLU A 419 5.09 -13.41 -18.61
C GLU A 419 5.36 -11.90 -18.70
N LEU A 420 4.45 -11.06 -18.25
CA LEU A 420 4.69 -9.62 -18.15
C LEU A 420 5.87 -9.32 -17.22
N HIS A 421 5.94 -9.96 -16.07
CA HIS A 421 7.08 -9.82 -15.15
C HIS A 421 8.39 -10.28 -15.76
N LYS A 422 8.40 -11.37 -16.49
CA LYS A 422 9.61 -11.84 -17.19
C LYS A 422 10.14 -10.80 -18.18
N ASP A 423 9.27 -10.13 -18.90
CA ASP A 423 9.63 -9.05 -19.80
C ASP A 423 10.16 -7.83 -19.05
N LEU A 424 9.49 -7.43 -17.97
CA LEU A 424 9.84 -6.24 -17.18
C LEU A 424 11.21 -6.38 -16.49
N VAL A 425 11.51 -7.53 -15.90
CA VAL A 425 12.82 -7.74 -15.21
C VAL A 425 14.00 -7.90 -16.16
N ARG A 426 13.74 -7.95 -17.47
CA ARG A 426 14.73 -7.96 -18.53
C ARG A 426 14.78 -6.67 -19.33
N ASP A 427 13.84 -5.78 -19.07
CA ASP A 427 13.77 -4.47 -19.76
C ASP A 427 14.93 -3.57 -19.34
N ALA A 428 15.64 -3.01 -20.33
CA ALA A 428 16.84 -2.24 -20.07
C ALA A 428 16.60 -0.98 -19.23
N ALA A 429 15.47 -0.30 -19.45
CA ALA A 429 15.14 0.90 -18.70
C ALA A 429 14.80 0.58 -17.25
N PHE A 430 14.02 -0.48 -17.00
CA PHE A 430 13.73 -0.95 -15.65
C PHE A 430 15.00 -1.44 -14.94
N CYS A 431 15.85 -2.20 -15.62
CA CYS A 431 17.13 -2.69 -15.06
C CYS A 431 18.07 -1.56 -14.67
N LYS A 432 18.05 -0.44 -15.38
CA LYS A 432 18.81 0.76 -15.02
C LYS A 432 18.35 1.39 -13.70
N GLY A 433 17.08 1.25 -13.35
CA GLY A 433 16.47 1.82 -12.16
C GLY A 433 15.96 3.25 -12.36
N GLY A 434 15.07 3.67 -11.47
CA GLY A 434 14.57 5.04 -11.42
C GLY A 434 13.49 5.39 -12.46
N VAL A 435 12.75 4.40 -12.96
CA VAL A 435 11.59 4.66 -13.83
C VAL A 435 10.50 5.42 -13.07
N ASN A 436 9.74 6.27 -13.79
CA ASN A 436 8.64 7.04 -13.21
C ASN A 436 7.31 6.29 -13.27
N ILE A 437 6.26 6.87 -12.66
CA ILE A 437 4.92 6.24 -12.55
C ILE A 437 4.22 6.02 -13.91
N HIS A 438 4.65 6.69 -14.98
CA HIS A 438 4.06 6.58 -16.32
C HIS A 438 4.74 5.52 -17.18
N TYR A 439 5.88 5.00 -16.74
CA TYR A 439 6.73 4.12 -17.53
C TYR A 439 6.00 2.86 -18.05
N LEU A 440 5.30 2.15 -17.17
CA LEU A 440 4.65 0.89 -17.55
C LEU A 440 3.50 1.11 -18.55
N GLU A 441 2.68 2.12 -18.34
CA GLU A 441 1.57 2.43 -19.25
C GLU A 441 2.08 2.84 -20.63
N LYS A 442 3.14 3.64 -20.71
CA LYS A 442 3.84 3.96 -21.96
C LYS A 442 4.34 2.71 -22.68
N LYS A 443 5.04 1.84 -21.93
CA LYS A 443 5.56 0.59 -22.47
C LYS A 443 4.47 -0.32 -23.02
N LEU A 444 3.29 -0.33 -22.39
CA LEU A 444 2.13 -1.12 -22.81
C LEU A 444 1.27 -0.43 -23.88
N GLY A 445 1.63 0.78 -24.32
CA GLY A 445 0.84 1.54 -25.30
C GLY A 445 -0.54 1.97 -24.76
N MET A 446 -0.65 2.16 -23.45
CA MET A 446 -1.89 2.54 -22.78
C MET A 446 -2.01 4.05 -22.54
N ASP A 447 -1.01 4.84 -22.96
CA ASP A 447 -1.03 6.28 -22.82
C ASP A 447 -2.23 6.86 -23.58
N LYS A 448 -3.10 7.55 -22.87
CA LYS A 448 -4.07 8.46 -23.51
C LYS A 448 -3.32 9.75 -23.81
N HIS A 449 -3.25 10.08 -25.08
CA HIS A 449 -2.77 11.38 -25.57
C HIS A 449 -3.59 12.54 -24.99
#